data_8968a1d9ff4fbdcbaffab647d52a2cd2
#
_entry.id   8968a1d9ff4fbdcbaffab647d52a2cd2
#
_cell.length_a   1.000
_cell.length_b   1.000
_cell.length_c   1.000
_cell.angle_alpha   90.00
_cell.angle_beta   90.00
_cell.angle_gamma   90.00
#
_symmetry.space_group_name_H-M   'P 1'
#
loop_
_entity.id
_entity.type
_entity.pdbx_description
1 polymer ?
#
loop_
_entity_poly.entity_id
_entity_poly.type
_entity_poly.pdbx_seq_one_letter_code
_entity_poly.pdbx_strand_id
1 'polypeptide(L)' 'MIVHIGGSDCLRNAVVFTPHNRNGFCIEPQTCATNFINMHAQGLIDESGLMVLPAGRTFACQVHMTVTKR' A
#
# COMPACT_ATOMS: atom_id res chain seq x y z
N MET A 1 15.85 -0.54 -17.80
CA MET A 1 14.50 -0.06 -17.47
C MET A 1 14.43 0.25 -15.98
N ILE A 2 13.89 1.39 -15.65
CA ILE A 2 13.69 1.79 -14.26
C ILE A 2 12.20 2.01 -14.05
N VAL A 3 11.65 1.45 -12.99
CA VAL A 3 10.26 1.63 -12.63
C VAL A 3 10.19 2.37 -11.31
N HIS A 4 9.47 3.49 -11.31
CA HIS A 4 9.21 4.27 -10.11
C HIS A 4 7.75 4.09 -9.72
N ILE A 5 7.52 3.75 -8.46
CA ILE A 5 6.18 3.62 -7.91
C ILE A 5 6.07 4.54 -6.70
N GLY A 6 5.06 5.38 -6.71
CA GLY A 6 4.81 6.30 -5.61
C GLY A 6 3.34 6.64 -5.55
N GLY A 7 2.99 7.59 -4.70
CA GLY A 7 1.60 7.99 -4.58
C GLY A 7 1.38 8.94 -3.43
N SER A 8 0.13 9.05 -3.01
CA SER A 8 -0.29 9.91 -1.90
C SER A 8 0.42 9.52 -0.60
N ASP A 9 0.58 10.49 0.31
CA ASP A 9 1.27 10.28 1.57
C ASP A 9 0.61 9.21 2.44
N CYS A 10 -0.67 8.97 2.25
CA CYS A 10 -1.40 7.93 2.99
C CYS A 10 -0.97 6.51 2.60
N LEU A 11 -0.26 6.35 1.50
CA LEU A 11 0.25 5.05 1.06
C LEU A 11 1.60 4.79 1.75
N ARG A 12 1.55 4.46 3.03
CA ARG A 12 2.71 4.34 3.90
C ARG A 12 3.34 2.95 3.90
N ASN A 13 2.70 2.00 3.26
CA ASN A 13 3.13 0.60 3.23
C ASN A 13 3.17 0.09 1.81
N ALA A 14 3.94 -0.96 1.60
CA ALA A 14 3.97 -1.64 0.32
C ALA A 14 4.13 -3.14 0.55
N VAL A 15 3.44 -3.92 -0.26
CA VAL A 15 3.58 -5.37 -0.27
C VAL A 15 4.30 -5.76 -1.54
N VAL A 16 5.32 -6.61 -1.41
CA VAL A 16 6.06 -7.15 -2.53
C VAL A 16 5.95 -8.67 -2.49
N PHE A 17 5.53 -9.27 -3.58
CA PHE A 17 5.47 -10.73 -3.64
C PHE A 17 5.70 -11.20 -5.08
N THR A 18 6.11 -12.47 -5.19
CA THR A 18 6.27 -13.13 -6.48
C THR A 18 5.12 -14.12 -6.67
N PRO A 19 4.29 -13.94 -7.70
CA PRO A 19 3.21 -14.89 -7.95
C PRO A 19 3.76 -16.29 -8.23
N HIS A 20 3.06 -17.30 -7.73
CA HIS A 20 3.40 -18.69 -8.00
C HIS A 20 3.19 -18.98 -9.49
N ASN A 21 4.11 -19.70 -10.10
CA ASN A 21 4.05 -20.11 -11.51
C ASN A 21 4.15 -18.97 -12.52
N ARG A 22 4.69 -17.81 -12.12
CA ARG A 22 4.90 -16.70 -13.05
C ARG A 22 6.28 -16.08 -12.85
N ASN A 23 6.87 -15.63 -13.96
CA ASN A 23 8.09 -14.86 -13.92
C ASN A 23 7.73 -13.39 -13.68
N GLY A 24 8.06 -12.90 -12.49
CA GLY A 24 7.77 -11.51 -12.16
C GLY A 24 7.49 -11.34 -10.69
N PHE A 25 7.20 -10.13 -10.33
CA PHE A 25 6.85 -9.78 -8.95
C PHE A 25 5.84 -8.64 -8.95
N CYS A 26 5.12 -8.53 -7.85
CA CYS A 26 4.14 -7.45 -7.66
C CYS A 26 4.62 -6.53 -6.55
N ILE A 27 4.41 -5.23 -6.74
CA ILE A 27 4.61 -4.21 -5.71
C ILE A 27 3.28 -3.49 -5.55
N GLU A 28 2.71 -3.55 -4.34
CA GLU A 28 1.39 -3.00 -4.08
C GLU A 28 1.47 -1.96 -2.97
N PRO A 29 1.40 -0.67 -3.32
CA PRO A 29 1.28 0.38 -2.30
C PRO A 29 -0.04 0.23 -1.56
N GLN A 30 -0.01 0.39 -0.23
CA GLN A 30 -1.19 0.20 0.62
C GLN A 30 -1.24 1.27 1.69
N THR A 31 -2.46 1.62 2.12
CA THR A 31 -2.65 2.59 3.19
C THR A 31 -2.42 1.98 4.56
N CYS A 32 -2.50 0.66 4.69
CA CYS A 32 -2.36 -0.03 5.96
C CYS A 32 -1.37 -1.19 5.85
N ALA A 33 -0.92 -1.67 7.00
CA ALA A 33 -0.05 -2.84 7.05
C ALA A 33 -0.84 -4.12 6.77
N THR A 34 -0.17 -5.17 6.31
CA THR A 34 -0.82 -6.43 5.97
C THR A 34 -1.62 -7.01 7.14
N ASN A 35 -1.12 -6.87 8.36
CA ASN A 35 -1.78 -7.40 9.56
C ASN A 35 -2.41 -6.28 10.38
N PHE A 36 -2.99 -5.28 9.73
CA PHE A 36 -3.34 -4.01 10.38
C PHE A 36 -4.39 -4.16 11.48
N ILE A 37 -5.36 -5.05 11.32
CA ILE A 37 -6.43 -5.20 12.33
C ILE A 37 -5.85 -5.73 13.63
N ASN A 38 -5.03 -6.77 13.57
CA ASN A 38 -4.40 -7.33 14.76
C ASN A 38 -3.40 -6.35 15.38
N MET A 39 -2.64 -5.64 14.55
CA MET A 39 -1.69 -4.63 15.04
C MET A 39 -2.41 -3.54 15.80
N HIS A 40 -3.53 -3.05 15.28
CA HIS A 40 -4.33 -2.02 15.95
C HIS A 40 -4.86 -2.54 17.29
N ALA A 41 -5.35 -3.77 17.32
CA ALA A 41 -5.87 -4.40 18.55
C ALA A 41 -4.78 -4.56 19.61
N GLN A 42 -3.51 -4.69 19.20
CA GLN A 42 -2.38 -4.83 20.10
C GLN A 42 -1.78 -3.48 20.52
N GLY A 43 -2.38 -2.37 20.11
CA GLY A 43 -1.91 -1.04 20.46
C GLY A 43 -0.95 -0.40 19.46
N LEU A 44 -0.62 -1.09 18.38
CA LEU A 44 0.26 -0.57 17.33
C LEU A 44 -0.55 0.25 16.34
N ILE A 45 -1.12 1.35 16.82
CA ILE A 45 -2.14 2.11 16.09
C ILE A 45 -1.54 2.82 14.88
N ASP A 46 -0.45 3.58 15.08
CA ASP A 46 0.18 4.29 13.97
C ASP A 46 0.79 3.35 12.96
N GLU A 47 1.44 2.30 13.43
CA GLU A 47 2.12 1.32 12.59
C GLU A 47 1.14 0.51 11.74
N SER A 48 -0.08 0.28 12.24
CA SER A 48 -1.08 -0.48 11.51
C SER A 48 -1.57 0.26 10.28
N GLY A 49 -1.67 1.58 10.35
CA GLY A 49 -2.24 2.38 9.28
C GLY A 49 -3.74 2.25 9.14
N LEU A 50 -4.42 1.69 10.17
CA LEU A 50 -5.87 1.53 10.12
C LEU A 50 -6.55 2.89 9.96
N MET A 51 -7.47 2.96 9.00
CA MET A 51 -8.28 4.14 8.75
C MET A 51 -9.74 3.75 8.81
N VAL A 52 -10.56 4.67 9.36
CA VAL A 52 -12.01 4.48 9.40
C VAL A 52 -12.65 5.56 8.54
N LEU A 53 -13.45 5.13 7.56
CA LEU A 53 -14.19 6.06 6.70
C LEU A 53 -15.62 6.18 7.23
N PRO A 54 -15.99 7.34 7.79
CA PRO A 54 -17.35 7.54 8.27
C PRO A 54 -18.36 7.50 7.12
N ALA A 55 -19.62 7.15 7.44
CA ALA A 55 -20.68 7.12 6.45
C ALA A 55 -20.86 8.50 5.82
N GLY A 56 -21.08 8.53 4.50
CA GLY A 56 -21.25 9.77 3.75
C GLY A 56 -19.97 10.51 3.42
N ARG A 57 -18.81 9.98 3.81
CA ARG A 57 -17.51 10.57 3.49
C ARG A 57 -16.86 9.84 2.31
N THR A 58 -15.96 10.55 1.64
CA THR A 58 -15.21 10.00 0.52
C THR A 58 -13.71 10.07 0.83
N PHE A 59 -13.02 8.98 0.55
CA PHE A 59 -11.56 8.93 0.63
C PHE A 59 -11.02 8.71 -0.79
N ALA A 60 -10.00 9.47 -1.15
CA ALA A 60 -9.35 9.32 -2.46
C ALA A 60 -7.84 9.33 -2.29
N CYS A 61 -7.16 8.52 -3.08
CA CYS A 61 -5.71 8.52 -3.14
C CYS A 61 -5.26 8.22 -4.57
N GLN A 62 -3.99 8.46 -4.83
CA GLN A 62 -3.39 8.23 -6.14
C GLN A 62 -2.17 7.36 -6.02
N VAL A 63 -2.00 6.47 -7.00
CA VAL A 63 -0.79 5.69 -7.18
C VAL A 63 -0.19 6.09 -8.51
N HIS A 64 1.11 6.38 -8.50
CA HIS A 64 1.85 6.75 -9.70
C HIS A 64 2.81 5.64 -10.07
N MET A 65 2.85 5.31 -11.36
CA MET A 65 3.85 4.39 -11.88
C MET A 65 4.50 5.03 -13.08
N THR A 66 5.82 5.15 -13.04
CA THR A 66 6.61 5.69 -14.15
C THR A 66 7.63 4.67 -14.57
N VAL A 67 7.67 4.38 -15.86
CA VAL A 67 8.65 3.47 -16.45
C VAL A 67 9.60 4.28 -17.29
N THR A 68 10.89 4.20 -16.98
CA THR A 68 11.92 4.90 -17.71
C THR A 68 12.80 3.89 -18.45
N LYS A 69 12.96 4.09 -19.73
CA LYS A 69 13.84 3.27 -20.52
C LYS A 69 15.27 3.76 -20.34
N ARG A 70 16.15 2.82 -20.11
CA ARG A 70 17.54 3.16 -19.84
C ARG A 70 18.39 3.12 -21.10
#